data_5ac6eb77e7acf11a5bd3435af6a12ce1
#
_entry.id   5ac6eb77e7acf11a5bd3435af6a12ce1
#
_cell.length_a   1.000
_cell.length_b   1.000
_cell.length_c   1.000
_cell.angle_alpha   90.00
_cell.angle_beta   90.00
_cell.angle_gamma   90.00
#
_symmetry.space_group_name_H-M   'P 1'
#
loop_
_entity.id
_entity.type
_entity.pdbx_description
1 polymer ?
#
loop_
_entity_poly.entity_id
_entity_poly.type
_entity_poly.pdbx_seq_one_letter_code
_entity_poly.pdbx_strand_id
1 'polypeptide(L)'
;VQEGSQKDQCRKDQPSAGRRPEAQQGLAFSAEVEAQLEAARQWCVARGERLTLTRAQVLGLILSDPRPSGAYELLSRLRESHPRAAPPTVYRALEFLLGLGLIHRIERLSAFTACLHVLECHDSSCCPAGSEAGRAVSEEAGTTVPKWAGHRAYFLICRLCGHVRELEEALVSRLLLQTASGLGFRAESATVEIVGVCAECAGK
;
A
#
# COMPACT_ATOMS: atom_id res chain seq x y z
N VAL A 1 47.60 48.30 -44.63
CA VAL A 1 46.80 49.03 -43.68
C VAL A 1 45.47 48.33 -43.54
N GLN A 2 45.31 47.38 -42.61
CA GLN A 2 44.04 46.79 -42.27
C GLN A 2 44.05 46.46 -40.79
N GLU A 3 43.39 47.29 -40.01
CA GLU A 3 43.00 46.97 -38.65
C GLU A 3 41.65 46.24 -38.71
N GLY A 4 41.65 44.94 -38.52
CA GLY A 4 40.49 44.06 -38.47
C GLY A 4 40.18 43.67 -37.03
N SER A 5 39.05 44.12 -36.62
CA SER A 5 38.23 43.95 -35.45
C SER A 5 38.32 42.60 -34.75
N GLN A 6 38.79 42.63 -33.51
CA GLN A 6 38.86 41.51 -32.58
C GLN A 6 37.90 41.76 -31.41
N LYS A 7 36.59 41.69 -31.67
CA LYS A 7 35.54 41.98 -30.66
C LYS A 7 34.32 41.06 -30.72
N ASP A 8 34.46 39.77 -31.03
CA ASP A 8 33.26 38.90 -31.04
C ASP A 8 33.52 37.48 -30.52
N GLN A 9 34.30 37.31 -29.45
CA GLN A 9 34.58 35.97 -28.91
C GLN A 9 34.49 35.87 -27.40
N CYS A 10 33.55 36.59 -26.76
CA CYS A 10 33.38 36.51 -25.33
C CYS A 10 31.91 36.45 -24.90
N ARG A 11 31.13 35.53 -25.51
CA ARG A 11 29.71 35.30 -25.15
C ARG A 11 29.23 33.87 -25.31
N LYS A 12 30.01 32.91 -24.86
CA LYS A 12 29.53 31.50 -24.86
C LYS A 12 30.11 30.76 -23.67
N ASP A 13 29.82 31.14 -22.44
CA ASP A 13 29.96 30.27 -21.28
C ASP A 13 29.22 30.89 -20.12
N GLN A 14 27.88 30.99 -20.25
CA GLN A 14 27.04 31.08 -19.09
C GLN A 14 26.65 29.65 -18.70
N PRO A 15 27.02 29.15 -17.53
CA PRO A 15 26.51 27.89 -17.04
C PRO A 15 25.00 28.06 -16.85
N SER A 16 24.25 27.20 -17.54
CA SER A 16 22.82 27.06 -17.36
C SER A 16 22.53 26.93 -15.87
N ALA A 17 21.85 27.91 -15.31
CA ALA A 17 21.37 27.87 -13.93
C ALA A 17 20.58 26.56 -13.76
N GLY A 18 21.22 25.60 -13.08
CA GLY A 18 20.59 24.34 -12.71
C GLY A 18 19.27 24.67 -12.00
N ARG A 19 18.16 24.20 -12.56
CA ARG A 19 16.88 24.18 -11.87
C ARG A 19 17.14 23.50 -10.53
N ARG A 20 17.08 24.27 -9.46
CA ARG A 20 16.97 23.72 -8.12
C ARG A 20 15.78 22.76 -8.17
N PRO A 21 15.91 21.50 -7.70
CA PRO A 21 14.74 20.66 -7.53
C PRO A 21 13.81 21.41 -6.59
N GLU A 22 12.62 21.80 -7.07
CA GLU A 22 11.55 22.27 -6.23
C GLU A 22 11.40 21.20 -5.16
N ALA A 23 11.64 21.57 -3.91
CA ALA A 23 11.43 20.72 -2.77
C ALA A 23 9.97 20.26 -2.86
N GLN A 24 9.76 19.00 -3.22
CA GLN A 24 8.44 18.38 -3.26
C GLN A 24 7.94 18.41 -1.82
N GLN A 25 7.12 19.39 -1.49
CA GLN A 25 6.47 19.48 -0.19
C GLN A 25 5.51 18.30 -0.14
N GLY A 26 5.87 17.28 0.64
CA GLY A 26 4.99 16.14 0.89
C GLY A 26 3.74 16.58 1.64
N LEU A 27 2.68 15.79 1.54
CA LEU A 27 1.53 15.93 2.42
C LEU A 27 2.00 15.79 3.88
N ALA A 28 1.51 16.67 4.74
CA ALA A 28 1.74 16.55 6.18
C ALA A 28 0.70 15.58 6.77
N PHE A 29 1.16 14.61 7.50
CA PHE A 29 0.32 13.61 8.17
C PHE A 29 0.41 13.75 9.69
N SER A 30 -0.52 13.11 10.41
CA SER A 30 -0.45 13.04 11.87
C SER A 30 0.79 12.23 12.31
N ALA A 31 1.24 12.43 13.56
CA ALA A 31 2.38 11.70 14.10
C ALA A 31 2.16 10.18 14.08
N GLU A 32 0.93 9.72 14.25
CA GLU A 32 0.55 8.32 14.18
C GLU A 32 0.72 7.76 12.75
N VAL A 33 0.20 8.46 11.75
CA VAL A 33 0.35 8.08 10.34
C VAL A 33 1.84 8.11 9.92
N GLU A 34 2.62 9.09 10.40
CA GLU A 34 4.06 9.14 10.12
C GLU A 34 4.80 7.94 10.74
N ALA A 35 4.43 7.50 11.94
CA ALA A 35 5.00 6.31 12.56
C ALA A 35 4.67 5.04 11.74
N GLN A 36 3.43 4.91 11.26
CA GLN A 36 3.01 3.81 10.39
C GLN A 36 3.73 3.85 9.02
N LEU A 37 3.96 5.03 8.46
CA LEU A 37 4.75 5.20 7.24
C LEU A 37 6.22 4.79 7.44
N GLU A 38 6.77 5.04 8.61
CA GLU A 38 8.13 4.59 8.92
C GLU A 38 8.20 3.07 9.06
N ALA A 39 7.22 2.44 9.71
CA ALA A 39 7.10 0.99 9.75
C ALA A 39 6.99 0.40 8.33
N ALA A 40 6.18 1.02 7.45
CA ALA A 40 6.06 0.62 6.06
C ALA A 40 7.39 0.78 5.27
N ARG A 41 8.20 1.80 5.56
CA ARG A 41 9.55 1.94 4.96
C ARG A 41 10.45 0.79 5.36
N GLN A 42 10.48 0.45 6.64
CA GLN A 42 11.27 -0.67 7.16
C GLN A 42 10.82 -2.00 6.58
N TRP A 43 9.50 -2.22 6.46
CA TRP A 43 8.91 -3.38 5.79
C TRP A 43 9.34 -3.53 4.34
N CYS A 44 9.36 -2.43 3.57
CA CYS A 44 9.85 -2.40 2.20
C CYS A 44 11.35 -2.74 2.13
N VAL A 45 12.19 -2.11 2.97
CA VAL A 45 13.64 -2.33 3.00
C VAL A 45 13.97 -3.78 3.31
N ALA A 46 13.29 -4.40 4.27
CA ALA A 46 13.46 -5.81 4.62
C ALA A 46 13.16 -6.77 3.44
N ARG A 47 12.45 -6.30 2.42
CA ARG A 47 12.10 -7.06 1.20
C ARG A 47 12.89 -6.64 -0.04
N GLY A 48 13.90 -5.78 0.12
CA GLY A 48 14.70 -5.26 -0.97
C GLY A 48 13.96 -4.23 -1.85
N GLU A 49 12.84 -3.68 -1.33
CA GLU A 49 11.99 -2.73 -2.03
C GLU A 49 12.13 -1.33 -1.47
N ARG A 50 11.66 -0.32 -2.22
CA ARG A 50 11.72 1.08 -1.80
C ARG A 50 10.35 1.73 -1.79
N LEU A 51 9.96 2.27 -0.65
CA LEU A 51 8.78 3.13 -0.51
C LEU A 51 9.14 4.55 -0.98
N THR A 52 8.84 4.87 -2.26
CA THR A 52 9.07 6.21 -2.82
C THR A 52 8.13 7.24 -2.20
N LEU A 53 8.45 8.54 -2.34
CA LEU A 53 7.62 9.62 -1.80
C LEU A 53 6.15 9.50 -2.23
N THR A 54 5.89 9.30 -3.51
CA THR A 54 4.51 9.16 -4.02
C THR A 54 3.79 7.94 -3.44
N ARG A 55 4.47 6.80 -3.31
CA ARG A 55 3.91 5.59 -2.68
C ARG A 55 3.60 5.82 -1.21
N ALA A 56 4.50 6.50 -0.49
CA ALA A 56 4.30 6.88 0.90
C ALA A 56 3.10 7.84 1.06
N GLN A 57 2.96 8.80 0.17
CA GLN A 57 1.83 9.73 0.19
C GLN A 57 0.49 9.03 -0.07
N VAL A 58 0.43 8.12 -1.06
CA VAL A 58 -0.80 7.33 -1.29
C VAL A 58 -1.13 6.46 -0.08
N LEU A 59 -0.13 5.81 0.53
CA LEU A 59 -0.33 5.05 1.77
C LEU A 59 -0.79 5.94 2.92
N GLY A 60 -0.15 7.10 3.13
CA GLY A 60 -0.54 8.06 4.15
C GLY A 60 -1.97 8.58 4.00
N LEU A 61 -2.43 8.80 2.77
CA LEU A 61 -3.82 9.16 2.49
C LEU A 61 -4.80 8.05 2.89
N ILE A 62 -4.45 6.78 2.63
CA ILE A 62 -5.26 5.62 3.03
C ILE A 62 -5.28 5.49 4.55
N LEU A 63 -4.14 5.66 5.23
CA LEU A 63 -4.01 5.59 6.69
C LEU A 63 -4.77 6.72 7.41
N SER A 64 -4.90 7.87 6.77
CA SER A 64 -5.57 9.06 7.35
C SER A 64 -7.09 8.94 7.37
N ASP A 65 -7.69 7.97 6.70
CA ASP A 65 -9.13 7.77 6.68
C ASP A 65 -9.47 6.36 7.18
N PRO A 66 -10.30 6.23 8.22
CA PRO A 66 -10.73 4.93 8.73
C PRO A 66 -11.67 4.19 7.75
N ARG A 67 -12.13 4.87 6.70
CA ARG A 67 -12.96 4.28 5.64
C ARG A 67 -12.11 3.92 4.43
N PRO A 68 -12.43 2.85 3.72
CA PRO A 68 -11.76 2.52 2.47
C PRO A 68 -11.88 3.64 1.45
N SER A 69 -10.77 4.00 0.83
CA SER A 69 -10.70 5.09 -0.16
C SER A 69 -10.61 4.54 -1.58
N GLY A 70 -11.40 5.09 -2.50
CA GLY A 70 -11.35 4.75 -3.92
C GLY A 70 -10.13 5.36 -4.63
N ALA A 71 -9.67 4.75 -5.72
CA ALA A 71 -8.49 5.23 -6.46
C ALA A 71 -8.63 6.68 -6.97
N TYR A 72 -9.82 7.08 -7.40
CA TYR A 72 -10.09 8.45 -7.87
C TYR A 72 -10.14 9.47 -6.73
N GLU A 73 -10.63 9.07 -5.56
CA GLU A 73 -10.61 9.88 -4.35
C GLU A 73 -9.16 10.12 -3.91
N LEU A 74 -8.34 9.07 -3.85
CA LEU A 74 -6.91 9.17 -3.57
C LEU A 74 -6.19 10.07 -4.59
N LEU A 75 -6.54 9.99 -5.87
CA LEU A 75 -6.00 10.87 -6.91
C LEU A 75 -6.38 12.33 -6.65
N SER A 76 -7.64 12.61 -6.29
CA SER A 76 -8.11 13.96 -5.99
C SER A 76 -7.33 14.57 -4.83
N ARG A 77 -7.19 13.85 -3.73
CA ARG A 77 -6.43 14.27 -2.54
C ARG A 77 -4.93 14.41 -2.83
N LEU A 78 -4.35 13.48 -3.62
CA LEU A 78 -2.94 13.57 -4.01
C LEU A 78 -2.65 14.82 -4.85
N ARG A 79 -3.61 15.27 -5.68
CA ARG A 79 -3.46 16.47 -6.51
C ARG A 79 -3.37 17.76 -5.73
N GLU A 80 -3.79 17.80 -4.49
CA GLU A 80 -3.63 18.98 -3.63
C GLU A 80 -2.14 19.31 -3.43
N SER A 81 -1.28 18.29 -3.31
CA SER A 81 0.18 18.45 -3.20
C SER A 81 0.92 18.19 -4.52
N HIS A 82 0.34 17.43 -5.42
CA HIS A 82 0.90 17.06 -6.72
C HIS A 82 -0.09 17.33 -7.84
N PRO A 83 -0.27 18.58 -8.26
CA PRO A 83 -1.28 18.98 -9.28
C PRO A 83 -1.16 18.22 -10.61
N ARG A 84 0.05 17.72 -10.93
CA ARG A 84 0.31 16.93 -12.15
C ARG A 84 0.10 15.42 -11.97
N ALA A 85 -0.36 14.95 -10.79
CA ALA A 85 -0.62 13.53 -10.59
C ALA A 85 -1.69 13.03 -11.56
N ALA A 86 -1.39 11.92 -12.22
CA ALA A 86 -2.27 11.29 -13.21
C ALA A 86 -2.77 9.93 -12.67
N PRO A 87 -3.91 9.40 -13.17
CA PRO A 87 -4.42 8.12 -12.72
C PRO A 87 -3.39 6.99 -12.69
N PRO A 88 -2.51 6.81 -13.70
CA PRO A 88 -1.48 5.77 -13.66
C PRO A 88 -0.52 5.88 -12.48
N THR A 89 -0.29 7.10 -11.96
CA THR A 89 0.59 7.32 -10.80
C THR A 89 0.00 6.67 -9.54
N VAL A 90 -1.31 6.86 -9.31
CA VAL A 90 -2.00 6.26 -8.17
C VAL A 90 -2.13 4.75 -8.34
N TYR A 91 -2.51 4.26 -9.51
CA TYR A 91 -2.64 2.81 -9.75
C TYR A 91 -1.32 2.06 -9.56
N ARG A 92 -0.20 2.60 -10.05
CA ARG A 92 1.12 2.00 -9.82
C ARG A 92 1.53 2.00 -8.35
N ALA A 93 1.13 3.03 -7.60
CA ALA A 93 1.37 3.06 -6.15
C ALA A 93 0.51 2.00 -5.44
N LEU A 94 -0.78 1.89 -5.79
CA LEU A 94 -1.69 0.90 -5.24
C LEU A 94 -1.24 -0.53 -5.55
N GLU A 95 -0.87 -0.83 -6.80
CA GLU A 95 -0.33 -2.14 -7.19
C GLU A 95 0.91 -2.52 -6.37
N PHE A 96 1.83 -1.58 -6.17
CA PHE A 96 3.01 -1.79 -5.35
C PHE A 96 2.64 -2.07 -3.89
N LEU A 97 1.75 -1.28 -3.30
CA LEU A 97 1.35 -1.42 -1.91
C LEU A 97 0.57 -2.72 -1.67
N LEU A 98 -0.30 -3.12 -2.61
CA LEU A 98 -0.98 -4.42 -2.61
C LEU A 98 0.02 -5.58 -2.71
N GLY A 99 1.00 -5.48 -3.61
CA GLY A 99 2.03 -6.51 -3.81
C GLY A 99 2.90 -6.73 -2.58
N LEU A 100 3.03 -5.74 -1.70
CA LEU A 100 3.75 -5.85 -0.41
C LEU A 100 2.84 -6.16 0.79
N GLY A 101 1.53 -6.27 0.59
CA GLY A 101 0.57 -6.51 1.66
C GLY A 101 0.39 -5.33 2.62
N LEU A 102 0.79 -4.12 2.22
CA LEU A 102 0.63 -2.90 3.03
C LEU A 102 -0.79 -2.36 3.01
N ILE A 103 -1.57 -2.73 1.99
CA ILE A 103 -2.98 -2.40 1.84
C ILE A 103 -3.76 -3.60 1.33
N HIS A 104 -5.07 -3.57 1.56
CA HIS A 104 -6.02 -4.51 1.00
C HIS A 104 -6.99 -3.81 0.06
N ARG A 105 -7.46 -4.55 -0.93
CA ARG A 105 -8.55 -4.12 -1.80
C ARG A 105 -9.86 -4.73 -1.30
N ILE A 106 -10.86 -3.88 -1.12
CA ILE A 106 -12.22 -4.28 -0.83
C ILE A 106 -12.97 -4.31 -2.16
N GLU A 107 -13.23 -5.52 -2.67
CA GLU A 107 -13.77 -5.69 -4.04
C GLU A 107 -15.16 -5.07 -4.18
N ARG A 108 -16.02 -5.30 -3.19
CA ARG A 108 -17.40 -4.78 -3.18
C ARG A 108 -17.47 -3.26 -3.22
N LEU A 109 -16.50 -2.57 -2.63
CA LEU A 109 -16.44 -1.11 -2.60
C LEU A 109 -15.55 -0.53 -3.68
N SER A 110 -14.80 -1.37 -4.41
CA SER A 110 -13.73 -0.95 -5.34
C SER A 110 -12.79 0.07 -4.70
N ALA A 111 -12.47 -0.14 -3.42
CA ALA A 111 -11.71 0.77 -2.57
C ALA A 111 -10.58 0.03 -1.86
N PHE A 112 -9.70 0.80 -1.21
CA PHE A 112 -8.48 0.30 -0.56
C PHE A 112 -8.47 0.70 0.91
N THR A 113 -7.97 -0.19 1.76
CA THR A 113 -7.76 0.02 3.19
C THR A 113 -6.35 -0.41 3.58
N ALA A 114 -5.78 0.19 4.63
CA ALA A 114 -4.48 -0.18 5.13
C ALA A 114 -4.53 -1.56 5.83
N CYS A 115 -3.45 -2.32 5.74
CA CYS A 115 -3.25 -3.52 6.52
C CYS A 115 -2.67 -3.12 7.88
N LEU A 116 -3.52 -3.03 8.90
CA LEU A 116 -3.09 -2.64 10.24
C LEU A 116 -2.16 -3.67 10.86
N HIS A 117 -2.36 -4.95 10.57
CA HIS A 117 -1.49 -6.02 11.07
C HIS A 117 -0.01 -5.82 10.71
N VAL A 118 0.28 -5.48 9.45
CA VAL A 118 1.66 -5.23 8.99
C VAL A 118 2.25 -3.95 9.59
N LEU A 119 1.42 -2.94 9.85
CA LEU A 119 1.84 -1.60 10.22
C LEU A 119 1.92 -1.40 11.75
N GLU A 120 1.19 -2.19 12.53
CA GLU A 120 1.17 -2.12 14.00
C GLU A 120 2.09 -3.16 14.66
N CYS A 121 2.45 -4.23 13.93
CA CYS A 121 3.39 -5.22 14.42
C CYS A 121 4.81 -4.69 14.41
N HIS A 122 5.26 -4.18 15.54
CA HIS A 122 6.65 -3.76 15.76
C HIS A 122 7.61 -4.94 15.97
N ASP A 123 7.10 -6.16 16.10
CA ASP A 123 7.92 -7.34 16.38
C ASP A 123 7.81 -8.37 15.24
N SER A 124 8.96 -8.82 14.76
CA SER A 124 9.08 -9.84 13.70
C SER A 124 8.43 -11.18 14.06
N SER A 125 8.03 -11.36 15.30
CA SER A 125 7.42 -12.60 15.80
C SER A 125 5.91 -12.69 15.56
N CYS A 126 5.22 -11.58 15.38
CA CYS A 126 3.77 -11.57 15.16
C CYS A 126 3.36 -11.70 13.68
N CYS A 127 4.29 -11.43 12.74
CA CYS A 127 4.06 -11.60 11.32
C CYS A 127 4.68 -12.91 10.83
N PRO A 128 3.92 -13.95 10.49
CA PRO A 128 4.46 -15.24 10.03
C PRO A 128 5.25 -15.16 8.72
N ALA A 129 5.41 -13.99 8.12
CA ALA A 129 6.27 -13.76 6.94
C ALA A 129 7.78 -13.98 7.24
N GLY A 130 8.18 -14.12 8.51
CA GLY A 130 9.55 -14.39 8.94
C GLY A 130 9.72 -15.59 9.85
N SER A 131 8.64 -16.19 10.38
CA SER A 131 8.71 -17.38 11.23
C SER A 131 8.59 -18.66 10.40
N GLU A 132 9.32 -19.69 10.82
CA GLU A 132 9.28 -21.02 10.21
C GLU A 132 7.87 -21.67 10.20
N ALA A 133 6.90 -21.11 10.92
CA ALA A 133 5.51 -21.54 10.91
C ALA A 133 4.78 -21.28 9.57
N GLY A 134 5.24 -20.31 8.77
CA GLY A 134 4.80 -20.14 7.37
C GLY A 134 5.40 -21.15 6.40
N ARG A 135 6.39 -21.92 6.86
CA ARG A 135 7.10 -22.94 6.08
C ARG A 135 6.49 -24.35 6.22
N ALA A 136 5.67 -24.56 7.24
CA ALA A 136 5.22 -25.90 7.64
C ALA A 136 4.00 -26.44 6.89
N VAL A 137 3.48 -25.76 5.86
CA VAL A 137 2.29 -26.24 5.11
C VAL A 137 2.56 -26.47 3.61
N SER A 138 3.81 -26.41 3.14
CA SER A 138 4.07 -26.49 1.69
C SER A 138 5.30 -27.27 1.23
N GLU A 139 5.86 -28.18 2.03
CA GLU A 139 6.98 -29.02 1.55
C GLU A 139 6.56 -30.19 0.66
N GLU A 140 5.27 -30.48 0.48
CA GLU A 140 4.85 -31.64 -0.34
C GLU A 140 4.38 -31.30 -1.77
N ALA A 141 4.39 -30.08 -2.22
CA ALA A 141 3.91 -29.78 -3.59
C ALA A 141 4.65 -28.62 -4.26
N GLY A 142 5.96 -28.68 -4.44
CA GLY A 142 6.74 -27.99 -5.51
C GLY A 142 6.29 -26.62 -6.03
N THR A 143 5.51 -25.85 -5.28
CA THR A 143 4.99 -24.56 -5.71
C THR A 143 5.55 -23.50 -4.79
N THR A 144 6.44 -22.69 -5.30
CA THR A 144 6.93 -21.46 -4.67
C THR A 144 5.75 -20.48 -4.51
N VAL A 145 5.10 -20.52 -3.34
CA VAL A 145 4.13 -19.48 -2.98
C VAL A 145 4.92 -18.18 -2.81
N PRO A 146 4.56 -17.08 -3.45
CA PRO A 146 5.25 -15.82 -3.24
C PRO A 146 5.29 -15.47 -1.75
N LYS A 147 6.43 -14.97 -1.25
CA LYS A 147 6.66 -14.65 0.18
C LYS A 147 5.59 -13.75 0.84
N TRP A 148 4.77 -13.09 0.04
CA TRP A 148 3.68 -12.21 0.47
C TRP A 148 2.28 -12.87 0.46
N ALA A 149 2.14 -14.11 -0.02
CA ALA A 149 0.85 -14.82 -0.09
C ALA A 149 0.34 -15.36 1.27
N GLY A 150 0.99 -15.01 2.37
CA GLY A 150 0.67 -15.55 3.71
C GLY A 150 -0.37 -14.79 4.50
N HIS A 151 -0.68 -13.53 4.14
CA HIS A 151 -1.64 -12.73 4.88
C HIS A 151 -3.03 -12.82 4.25
N ARG A 152 -3.97 -13.39 4.99
CA ARG A 152 -5.37 -13.53 4.58
C ARG A 152 -6.21 -12.63 5.45
N ALA A 153 -6.74 -11.57 4.85
CA ALA A 153 -7.62 -10.66 5.53
C ALA A 153 -9.08 -10.99 5.21
N TYR A 154 -9.92 -10.99 6.23
CA TYR A 154 -11.37 -11.04 6.14
C TYR A 154 -11.92 -9.69 6.57
N PHE A 155 -12.97 -9.23 5.92
CA PHE A 155 -13.50 -7.90 6.15
C PHE A 155 -14.95 -7.94 6.62
N LEU A 156 -15.22 -7.22 7.71
CA LEU A 156 -16.56 -6.90 8.15
C LEU A 156 -16.91 -5.50 7.63
N ILE A 157 -17.93 -5.39 6.78
CA ILE A 157 -18.30 -4.14 6.10
C ILE A 157 -19.67 -3.70 6.59
N CYS A 158 -19.74 -2.53 7.22
CA CYS A 158 -21.01 -1.94 7.61
C CYS A 158 -21.69 -1.26 6.42
N ARG A 159 -22.88 -1.75 6.03
CA ARG A 159 -23.64 -1.18 4.91
C ARG A 159 -24.22 0.22 5.19
N LEU A 160 -24.28 0.66 6.44
CA LEU A 160 -24.85 1.96 6.81
C LEU A 160 -23.80 3.07 6.88
N CYS A 161 -22.66 2.85 7.54
CA CYS A 161 -21.63 3.87 7.71
C CYS A 161 -20.39 3.66 6.82
N GLY A 162 -20.29 2.54 6.10
CA GLY A 162 -19.14 2.23 5.27
C GLY A 162 -17.89 1.82 6.05
N HIS A 163 -17.98 1.73 7.40
CA HIS A 163 -16.85 1.27 8.22
C HIS A 163 -16.45 -0.14 7.85
N VAL A 164 -15.16 -0.36 7.69
CA VAL A 164 -14.56 -1.67 7.42
C VAL A 164 -13.64 -2.04 8.57
N ARG A 165 -13.80 -3.27 9.05
CA ARG A 165 -12.93 -3.85 10.06
C ARG A 165 -12.26 -5.09 9.49
N GLU A 166 -10.95 -5.11 9.53
CA GLU A 166 -10.16 -6.30 9.21
C GLU A 166 -10.31 -7.32 10.35
N LEU A 167 -10.51 -8.57 9.99
CA LEU A 167 -10.57 -9.70 10.91
C LEU A 167 -9.51 -10.70 10.47
N GLU A 168 -8.57 -10.99 11.37
CA GLU A 168 -7.60 -12.06 11.21
C GLU A 168 -8.01 -13.23 12.09
N GLU A 169 -8.50 -14.30 11.47
CA GLU A 169 -8.98 -15.47 12.20
C GLU A 169 -8.42 -16.75 11.57
N ALA A 170 -7.44 -17.33 12.25
CA ALA A 170 -6.77 -18.55 11.78
C ALA A 170 -7.73 -19.73 11.60
N LEU A 171 -8.79 -19.79 12.42
CA LEU A 171 -9.79 -20.86 12.34
C LEU A 171 -10.59 -20.76 11.04
N VAL A 172 -11.00 -19.56 10.64
CA VAL A 172 -11.73 -19.32 9.38
C VAL A 172 -10.85 -19.70 8.18
N SER A 173 -9.58 -19.26 8.19
CA SER A 173 -8.61 -19.62 7.16
C SER A 173 -8.47 -21.14 7.01
N ARG A 174 -8.31 -21.84 8.13
CA ARG A 174 -8.16 -23.31 8.16
C ARG A 174 -9.40 -23.99 7.60
N LEU A 175 -10.58 -23.58 8.01
CA LEU A 175 -11.85 -24.15 7.57
C LEU A 175 -12.04 -24.00 6.06
N LEU A 176 -11.79 -22.80 5.51
CA LEU A 176 -11.91 -22.55 4.08
C LEU A 176 -10.95 -23.40 3.26
N LEU A 177 -9.70 -23.52 3.71
CA LEU A 177 -8.69 -24.33 3.02
C LEU A 177 -9.01 -25.83 3.08
N GLN A 178 -9.44 -26.33 4.25
CA GLN A 178 -9.84 -27.74 4.39
C GLN A 178 -11.04 -28.05 3.49
N THR A 179 -12.03 -27.15 3.43
CA THR A 179 -13.18 -27.33 2.56
C THR A 179 -12.78 -27.34 1.09
N ALA A 180 -11.93 -26.40 0.65
CA ALA A 180 -11.46 -26.35 -0.73
C ALA A 180 -10.66 -27.62 -1.09
N SER A 181 -9.75 -28.06 -0.21
CA SER A 181 -8.97 -29.26 -0.40
C SER A 181 -9.83 -30.53 -0.44
N GLY A 182 -10.87 -30.62 0.41
CA GLY A 182 -11.82 -31.72 0.41
C GLY A 182 -12.62 -31.84 -0.89
N LEU A 183 -12.75 -30.73 -1.62
CA LEU A 183 -13.36 -30.67 -2.96
C LEU A 183 -12.33 -30.87 -4.10
N GLY A 184 -11.08 -31.23 -3.79
CA GLY A 184 -10.00 -31.34 -4.75
C GLY A 184 -9.51 -30.01 -5.32
N PHE A 185 -9.85 -28.86 -4.68
CA PHE A 185 -9.50 -27.54 -5.14
C PHE A 185 -8.25 -27.03 -4.41
N ARG A 186 -7.25 -26.61 -5.18
CA ARG A 186 -6.04 -25.97 -4.65
C ARG A 186 -6.25 -24.46 -4.56
N ALA A 187 -6.54 -23.98 -3.36
CA ALA A 187 -6.74 -22.53 -3.16
C ALA A 187 -5.39 -21.80 -3.15
N GLU A 188 -5.25 -20.79 -4.02
CA GLU A 188 -4.08 -19.91 -4.12
C GLU A 188 -4.28 -18.60 -3.33
N SER A 189 -5.51 -18.09 -3.29
CA SER A 189 -5.90 -16.91 -2.51
C SER A 189 -7.32 -17.06 -1.98
N ALA A 190 -7.64 -16.35 -0.91
CA ALA A 190 -8.99 -16.28 -0.39
C ALA A 190 -9.24 -14.85 0.14
N THR A 191 -10.35 -14.25 -0.28
CA THR A 191 -10.87 -12.99 0.25
C THR A 191 -12.28 -13.23 0.74
N VAL A 192 -12.61 -12.80 1.94
CA VAL A 192 -13.95 -12.92 2.51
C VAL A 192 -14.43 -11.55 2.94
N GLU A 193 -15.57 -11.13 2.40
CA GLU A 193 -16.22 -9.87 2.74
C GLU A 193 -17.59 -10.18 3.33
N ILE A 194 -17.79 -9.84 4.61
CA ILE A 194 -19.03 -10.03 5.33
C ILE A 194 -19.72 -8.67 5.45
N VAL A 195 -20.88 -8.53 4.85
CA VAL A 195 -21.65 -7.29 4.89
C VAL A 195 -22.75 -7.38 5.95
N GLY A 196 -22.79 -6.39 6.82
CA GLY A 196 -23.76 -6.33 7.89
C GLY A 196 -24.01 -4.91 8.38
N VAL A 197 -24.37 -4.78 9.65
CA VAL A 197 -24.53 -3.52 10.36
C VAL A 197 -23.64 -3.56 11.59
N CYS A 198 -22.77 -2.56 11.76
CA CYS A 198 -21.91 -2.50 12.95
C CYS A 198 -22.72 -2.17 14.21
N ALA A 199 -22.16 -2.44 15.39
CA ALA A 199 -22.81 -2.22 16.66
C ALA A 199 -23.27 -0.76 16.87
N GLU A 200 -22.47 0.20 16.41
CA GLU A 200 -22.80 1.63 16.49
C GLU A 200 -24.00 2.03 15.64
N CYS A 201 -24.21 1.34 14.50
CA CYS A 201 -25.33 1.59 13.61
C CYS A 201 -26.56 0.76 13.98
N ALA A 202 -26.40 -0.39 14.62
CA ALA A 202 -27.50 -1.26 15.05
C ALA A 202 -28.26 -0.70 16.27
N GLY A 203 -27.61 0.17 17.07
CA GLY A 203 -28.20 0.81 18.25
C GLY A 203 -28.89 2.15 17.96
N LYS A 204 -28.96 2.57 16.69
CA LYS A 204 -29.66 3.77 16.22
C LYS A 204 -30.96 3.39 15.53
#